data_86bec69dcc7c5cc3c9b1b621bdf52d20
#
_entry.id   86bec69dcc7c5cc3c9b1b621bdf52d20
#
_cell.length_a   1.000
_cell.length_b   1.000
_cell.length_c   1.000
_cell.angle_alpha   90.00
_cell.angle_beta   90.00
_cell.angle_gamma   90.00
#
_symmetry.space_group_name_H-M   'P 1'
#
loop_
_entity.id
_entity.type
_entity.pdbx_description
1 polymer ?
#
loop_
_entity_poly.entity_id
_entity_poly.type
_entity_poly.pdbx_seq_one_letter_code
_entity_poly.pdbx_strand_id
1 'polypeptide(L)'
;RLVHAAGKAFRDLFRLRRGQVDFAPDLVVYPASEEDVVSIVKAAHEHNAVLIPFGGGSNIAGCLEPKDRENRFIVSLDMCRMYRVLEVDKKSLIARIQPGVYGPHMEEQLEAEGVTLGHFPDSFVHSTLGGWVATRSAGMQSDKYGKIEDMVIALRMVTPSGTIVTRTVPNSSNGIDVRRLCVGSEGILGVIT
;
A
#
# COMPACT_ATOMS: atom_id res chain seq x y z
N ARG A 1 1.57 -18.39 -0.55
CA ARG A 1 0.36 -18.28 0.28
C ARG A 1 0.71 -18.07 1.76
N LEU A 2 1.56 -18.88 2.38
CA LEU A 2 1.92 -18.74 3.81
C LEU A 2 2.56 -17.39 4.15
N VAL A 3 3.39 -16.85 3.28
CA VAL A 3 4.00 -15.51 3.46
C VAL A 3 2.95 -14.39 3.49
N HIS A 4 1.79 -14.61 2.88
CA HIS A 4 0.67 -13.67 2.79
C HIS A 4 -0.45 -13.97 3.81
N ALA A 5 -0.26 -14.94 4.68
CA ALA A 5 -1.28 -15.36 5.66
C ALA A 5 -1.36 -14.44 6.88
N ALA A 6 -0.27 -13.74 7.18
CA ALA A 6 -0.16 -12.87 8.34
C ALA A 6 0.85 -11.75 8.07
N GLY A 7 0.88 -10.76 8.96
CA GLY A 7 1.89 -9.72 8.96
C GLY A 7 3.27 -10.21 9.43
N LYS A 8 4.18 -9.26 9.59
CA LYS A 8 5.55 -9.48 10.12
C LYS A 8 5.74 -8.89 11.52
N ALA A 9 4.65 -8.57 12.22
CA ALA A 9 4.73 -8.14 13.61
C ALA A 9 5.25 -9.28 14.49
N PHE A 10 5.82 -8.94 15.67
CA PHE A 10 6.35 -9.95 16.59
C PHE A 10 5.33 -11.05 16.90
N ARG A 11 4.08 -10.67 17.15
CA ARG A 11 2.96 -11.61 17.38
C ARG A 11 2.80 -12.58 16.20
N ASP A 12 2.84 -12.08 14.99
CA ASP A 12 2.62 -12.87 13.77
C ASP A 12 3.77 -13.86 13.55
N LEU A 13 5.01 -13.39 13.68
CA LEU A 13 6.20 -14.24 13.59
C LEU A 13 6.24 -15.32 14.68
N PHE A 14 5.79 -15.00 15.89
CA PHE A 14 5.71 -15.94 17.01
C PHE A 14 4.68 -17.06 16.71
N ARG A 15 3.51 -16.70 16.18
CA ARG A 15 2.46 -17.64 15.76
C ARG A 15 2.94 -18.52 14.61
N LEU A 16 3.52 -17.92 13.57
CA LEU A 16 4.06 -18.66 12.42
C LEU A 16 5.11 -19.69 12.83
N ARG A 17 6.03 -19.35 13.74
CA ARG A 17 7.04 -20.28 14.27
C ARG A 17 6.44 -21.45 15.04
N ARG A 18 5.26 -21.30 15.59
CA ARG A 18 4.51 -22.37 16.29
C ARG A 18 3.55 -23.14 15.38
N GLY A 19 3.55 -22.86 14.08
CA GLY A 19 2.62 -23.46 13.14
C GLY A 19 1.17 -22.99 13.32
N GLN A 20 0.95 -21.92 14.05
CA GLN A 20 -0.37 -21.33 14.30
C GLN A 20 -0.72 -20.38 13.14
N VAL A 21 -1.15 -20.96 12.03
CA VAL A 21 -1.65 -20.23 10.86
C VAL A 21 -3.12 -20.60 10.70
N ASP A 22 -3.98 -19.75 11.26
CA ASP A 22 -5.42 -20.01 11.27
C ASP A 22 -6.03 -19.88 9.87
N PHE A 23 -5.50 -18.91 9.09
CA PHE A 23 -5.97 -18.63 7.74
C PHE A 23 -4.81 -18.32 6.79
N ALA A 24 -4.91 -18.79 5.57
CA ALA A 24 -4.05 -18.40 4.46
C ALA A 24 -4.92 -18.03 3.27
N PRO A 25 -4.53 -17.06 2.43
CA PRO A 25 -5.30 -16.76 1.23
C PRO A 25 -5.37 -17.97 0.30
N ASP A 26 -6.51 -18.12 -0.39
CA ASP A 26 -6.70 -19.18 -1.36
C ASP A 26 -5.84 -18.97 -2.61
N LEU A 27 -5.66 -17.68 -2.99
CA LEU A 27 -4.85 -17.25 -4.13
C LEU A 27 -4.00 -16.05 -3.78
N VAL A 28 -2.83 -15.94 -4.40
CA VAL A 28 -2.00 -14.73 -4.41
C VAL A 28 -1.85 -14.28 -5.86
N VAL A 29 -2.16 -13.02 -6.14
CA VAL A 29 -2.05 -12.40 -7.45
C VAL A 29 -1.09 -11.21 -7.42
N TYR A 30 -0.38 -10.99 -8.52
CA TYR A 30 0.69 -10.00 -8.65
C TYR A 30 0.41 -9.08 -9.84
N PRO A 31 -0.36 -7.99 -9.67
CA PRO A 31 -0.62 -7.04 -10.75
C PRO A 31 0.66 -6.32 -11.15
N ALA A 32 0.82 -6.05 -12.43
CA ALA A 32 1.94 -5.28 -12.98
C ALA A 32 1.53 -3.86 -13.42
N SER A 33 0.23 -3.60 -13.48
CA SER A 33 -0.34 -2.32 -13.90
C SER A 33 -1.61 -1.96 -13.11
N GLU A 34 -2.06 -0.72 -13.22
CA GLU A 34 -3.35 -0.29 -12.65
C GLU A 34 -4.52 -1.02 -13.33
N GLU A 35 -4.43 -1.28 -14.62
CA GLU A 35 -5.43 -2.00 -15.39
C GLU A 35 -5.61 -3.44 -14.88
N ASP A 36 -4.52 -4.09 -14.50
CA ASP A 36 -4.57 -5.40 -13.83
C ASP A 36 -5.32 -5.30 -12.50
N VAL A 37 -5.00 -4.27 -11.69
CA VAL A 37 -5.69 -4.04 -10.40
C VAL A 37 -7.18 -3.82 -10.61
N VAL A 38 -7.56 -2.99 -11.59
CA VAL A 38 -8.98 -2.75 -11.93
C VAL A 38 -9.69 -4.06 -12.29
N SER A 39 -9.06 -4.89 -13.12
CA SER A 39 -9.61 -6.17 -13.55
C SER A 39 -9.78 -7.14 -12.40
N ILE A 40 -8.78 -7.21 -11.49
CA ILE A 40 -8.81 -8.07 -10.32
C ILE A 40 -9.87 -7.61 -9.31
N VAL A 41 -9.96 -6.30 -9.02
CA VAL A 41 -10.97 -5.74 -8.11
C VAL A 41 -12.38 -6.00 -8.64
N LYS A 42 -12.59 -5.82 -9.95
CA LYS A 42 -13.87 -6.12 -10.60
C LYS A 42 -14.24 -7.59 -10.48
N ALA A 43 -13.32 -8.49 -10.81
CA ALA A 43 -13.54 -9.93 -10.69
C ALA A 43 -13.82 -10.35 -9.24
N ALA A 44 -13.07 -9.82 -8.27
CA ALA A 44 -13.30 -10.09 -6.85
C ALA A 44 -14.70 -9.62 -6.39
N HIS A 45 -15.16 -8.47 -6.88
CA HIS A 45 -16.50 -7.97 -6.59
C HIS A 45 -17.58 -8.83 -7.23
N GLU A 46 -17.46 -9.19 -8.51
CA GLU A 46 -18.41 -10.02 -9.25
C GLU A 46 -18.56 -11.41 -8.63
N HIS A 47 -17.47 -11.99 -8.12
CA HIS A 47 -17.47 -13.32 -7.50
C HIS A 47 -17.58 -13.28 -5.98
N ASN A 48 -17.90 -12.15 -5.37
CA ASN A 48 -18.00 -11.97 -3.92
C ASN A 48 -16.77 -12.51 -3.16
N ALA A 49 -15.57 -12.32 -3.72
CA ALA A 49 -14.32 -12.72 -3.09
C ALA A 49 -13.81 -11.65 -2.11
N VAL A 50 -13.08 -12.07 -1.09
CA VAL A 50 -12.35 -11.17 -0.20
C VAL A 50 -11.03 -10.82 -0.87
N LEU A 51 -10.77 -9.52 -1.07
CA LEU A 51 -9.51 -9.03 -1.63
C LEU A 51 -8.71 -8.31 -0.54
N ILE A 52 -7.50 -8.78 -0.27
CA ILE A 52 -6.60 -8.20 0.74
C ILE A 52 -5.37 -7.62 0.04
N PRO A 53 -5.22 -6.29 -0.05
CA PRO A 53 -4.01 -5.68 -0.57
C PRO A 53 -2.80 -6.01 0.31
N PHE A 54 -1.69 -6.39 -0.33
CA PHE A 54 -0.45 -6.75 0.33
C PHE A 54 0.70 -5.93 -0.25
N GLY A 55 1.46 -5.28 0.62
CA GLY A 55 2.72 -4.61 0.30
C GLY A 55 3.89 -5.35 0.94
N GLY A 56 4.55 -4.74 1.92
CA GLY A 56 5.62 -5.39 2.68
C GLY A 56 5.15 -6.33 3.80
N GLY A 57 3.88 -6.31 4.17
CA GLY A 57 3.34 -7.10 5.28
C GLY A 57 3.82 -6.67 6.68
N SER A 58 4.34 -5.47 6.82
CA SER A 58 4.98 -5.00 8.06
C SER A 58 4.01 -4.35 9.06
N ASN A 59 2.72 -4.23 8.75
CA ASN A 59 1.74 -3.64 9.66
C ASN A 59 1.60 -4.45 10.96
N ILE A 60 1.26 -3.76 12.05
CA ILE A 60 1.07 -4.35 13.38
C ILE A 60 -0.41 -4.51 13.76
N ALA A 61 -1.32 -3.95 12.97
CA ALA A 61 -2.75 -3.92 13.27
C ALA A 61 -3.50 -5.20 12.86
N GLY A 62 -2.85 -6.11 12.14
CA GLY A 62 -3.44 -7.35 11.66
C GLY A 62 -4.34 -7.18 10.42
N CYS A 63 -4.10 -6.14 9.61
CA CYS A 63 -4.90 -5.83 8.41
C CYS A 63 -4.85 -6.95 7.34
N LEU A 64 -3.88 -7.85 7.42
CA LEU A 64 -3.69 -8.93 6.44
C LEU A 64 -4.40 -10.22 6.83
N GLU A 65 -4.87 -10.32 8.08
CA GLU A 65 -5.56 -11.52 8.57
C GLU A 65 -7.06 -11.43 8.32
N PRO A 66 -7.66 -12.37 7.58
CA PRO A 66 -9.11 -12.54 7.60
C PRO A 66 -9.52 -13.06 8.98
N LYS A 67 -10.27 -12.28 9.75
CA LYS A 67 -10.64 -12.63 11.13
C LYS A 67 -11.74 -13.69 11.22
N ASP A 68 -12.67 -13.63 10.30
CA ASP A 68 -13.78 -14.59 10.23
C ASP A 68 -13.70 -15.33 8.90
N ARG A 69 -13.66 -16.64 8.97
CA ARG A 69 -13.74 -17.47 7.79
C ARG A 69 -15.17 -17.47 7.27
N GLU A 70 -15.53 -16.37 6.66
CA GLU A 70 -16.65 -16.40 5.74
C GLU A 70 -16.33 -17.44 4.65
N ASN A 71 -17.35 -18.14 4.15
CA ASN A 71 -17.20 -19.12 3.07
C ASN A 71 -16.84 -18.47 1.72
N ARG A 72 -16.16 -17.31 1.75
CA ARG A 72 -15.72 -16.57 0.56
C ARG A 72 -14.29 -16.94 0.19
N PHE A 73 -14.02 -16.89 -1.09
CA PHE A 73 -12.66 -17.07 -1.63
C PHE A 73 -11.79 -15.87 -1.24
N ILE A 74 -10.59 -16.11 -0.71
CA ILE A 74 -9.68 -15.07 -0.21
C ILE A 74 -8.52 -14.92 -1.18
N VAL A 75 -8.37 -13.71 -1.71
CA VAL A 75 -7.29 -13.33 -2.63
C VAL A 75 -6.37 -12.32 -1.96
N SER A 76 -5.09 -12.62 -1.86
CA SER A 76 -4.06 -11.64 -1.51
C SER A 76 -3.54 -10.97 -2.78
N LEU A 77 -3.58 -9.66 -2.83
CA LEU A 77 -3.14 -8.83 -3.95
C LEU A 77 -1.77 -8.24 -3.65
N ASP A 78 -0.69 -8.89 -4.08
CA ASP A 78 0.67 -8.46 -3.81
C ASP A 78 1.14 -7.44 -4.87
N MET A 79 1.39 -6.22 -4.42
CA MET A 79 1.72 -5.08 -5.27
C MET A 79 3.19 -5.02 -5.70
N CYS A 80 4.03 -5.98 -5.34
CA CYS A 80 5.49 -5.91 -5.52
C CYS A 80 5.96 -5.76 -6.99
N ARG A 81 5.13 -6.05 -7.99
CA ARG A 81 5.45 -5.84 -9.40
C ARG A 81 5.25 -4.39 -9.87
N MET A 82 4.57 -3.57 -9.08
CA MET A 82 4.39 -2.14 -9.31
C MET A 82 5.41 -1.36 -8.46
N TYR A 83 6.68 -1.33 -8.87
CA TYR A 83 7.82 -0.89 -8.05
C TYR A 83 8.62 0.28 -8.63
N ARG A 84 8.11 0.96 -9.63
CA ARG A 84 8.87 2.00 -10.34
C ARG A 84 8.60 3.40 -9.83
N VAL A 85 9.64 4.23 -9.82
CA VAL A 85 9.51 5.69 -9.88
C VAL A 85 9.22 6.03 -11.35
N LEU A 86 8.04 6.59 -11.61
CA LEU A 86 7.55 6.81 -12.97
C LEU A 86 7.97 8.18 -13.51
N GLU A 87 8.03 9.18 -12.64
CA GLU A 87 8.32 10.56 -12.99
C GLU A 87 8.90 11.30 -11.79
N VAL A 88 9.86 12.21 -12.03
CA VAL A 88 10.40 13.12 -11.03
C VAL A 88 10.42 14.52 -11.61
N ASP A 89 9.58 15.40 -11.08
CA ASP A 89 9.66 16.85 -11.34
C ASP A 89 10.61 17.49 -10.34
N LYS A 90 11.85 17.72 -10.77
CA LYS A 90 12.90 18.31 -9.93
C LYS A 90 12.64 19.78 -9.60
N LYS A 91 11.83 20.49 -10.38
CA LYS A 91 11.50 21.90 -10.15
C LYS A 91 10.49 22.04 -9.03
N SER A 92 9.47 21.20 -9.03
CA SER A 92 8.41 21.19 -8.01
C SER A 92 8.73 20.25 -6.84
N LEU A 93 9.79 19.43 -6.94
CA LEU A 93 10.14 18.36 -6.00
C LEU A 93 8.98 17.38 -5.77
N ILE A 94 8.36 16.96 -6.86
CA ILE A 94 7.25 16.01 -6.85
C ILE A 94 7.66 14.76 -7.64
N ALA A 95 7.38 13.57 -7.11
CA ALA A 95 7.59 12.33 -7.80
C ALA A 95 6.28 11.52 -7.90
N ARG A 96 6.09 10.85 -9.04
CA ARG A 96 5.04 9.86 -9.24
C ARG A 96 5.64 8.47 -9.11
N ILE A 97 5.15 7.71 -8.14
CA ILE A 97 5.78 6.46 -7.72
C ILE A 97 4.71 5.38 -7.57
N GLN A 98 5.01 4.18 -8.03
CA GLN A 98 4.14 3.02 -7.88
C GLN A 98 4.13 2.48 -6.45
N PRO A 99 3.00 1.95 -5.95
CA PRO A 99 2.78 1.66 -4.53
C PRO A 99 3.56 0.45 -3.99
N GLY A 100 3.95 -0.48 -4.85
CA GLY A 100 4.64 -1.72 -4.47
C GLY A 100 6.16 -1.57 -4.30
N VAL A 101 6.72 -0.37 -4.51
CA VAL A 101 8.15 -0.15 -4.34
C VAL A 101 8.54 -0.22 -2.87
N TYR A 102 9.58 -0.98 -2.56
CA TYR A 102 10.20 -1.02 -1.23
C TYR A 102 11.09 0.19 -0.99
N GLY A 103 11.22 0.60 0.27
CA GLY A 103 11.99 1.77 0.66
C GLY A 103 13.38 1.88 0.01
N PRO A 104 14.27 0.87 0.15
CA PRO A 104 15.60 0.92 -0.46
C PRO A 104 15.58 1.06 -1.99
N HIS A 105 14.72 0.31 -2.67
CA HIS A 105 14.61 0.39 -4.14
C HIS A 105 14.02 1.72 -4.62
N MET A 106 13.18 2.35 -3.82
CA MET A 106 12.65 3.67 -4.12
C MET A 106 13.73 4.72 -4.00
N GLU A 107 14.48 4.73 -2.89
CA GLU A 107 15.57 5.69 -2.69
C GLU A 107 16.68 5.51 -3.72
N GLU A 108 17.05 4.30 -4.10
CA GLU A 108 18.01 4.03 -5.18
C GLU A 108 17.57 4.69 -6.51
N GLN A 109 16.28 4.58 -6.87
CA GLN A 109 15.74 5.22 -8.07
C GLN A 109 15.69 6.75 -7.95
N LEU A 110 15.37 7.28 -6.75
CA LEU A 110 15.34 8.73 -6.49
C LEU A 110 16.75 9.34 -6.43
N GLU A 111 17.72 8.63 -5.84
CA GLU A 111 19.13 9.05 -5.81
C GLU A 111 19.73 9.15 -7.21
N ALA A 112 19.38 8.26 -8.12
CA ALA A 112 19.77 8.34 -9.53
C ALA A 112 19.29 9.66 -10.20
N GLU A 113 18.21 10.24 -9.70
CA GLU A 113 17.68 11.54 -10.10
C GLU A 113 18.21 12.70 -9.23
N GLY A 114 19.05 12.42 -8.22
CA GLY A 114 19.65 13.42 -7.32
C GLY A 114 18.67 13.96 -6.27
N VAL A 115 17.65 13.20 -5.90
CA VAL A 115 16.65 13.57 -4.89
C VAL A 115 16.41 12.42 -3.91
N THR A 116 15.73 12.69 -2.82
CA THR A 116 15.29 11.69 -1.82
C THR A 116 13.88 12.02 -1.36
N LEU A 117 13.11 11.01 -0.95
CA LEU A 117 11.82 11.23 -0.30
C LEU A 117 11.98 11.67 1.16
N GLY A 118 12.98 11.15 1.85
CA GLY A 118 13.25 11.49 3.25
C GLY A 118 12.30 10.83 4.24
N HIS A 119 11.62 9.75 3.84
CA HIS A 119 10.72 8.99 4.71
C HIS A 119 11.32 7.63 5.07
N PHE A 120 11.74 7.48 6.33
CA PHE A 120 12.46 6.30 6.82
C PHE A 120 11.74 5.70 8.04
N PRO A 121 10.62 4.97 7.85
CA PRO A 121 9.98 4.22 8.94
C PRO A 121 10.87 3.07 9.41
N ASP A 122 10.70 2.58 10.65
CA ASP A 122 11.48 1.47 11.20
C ASP A 122 11.44 0.21 10.31
N SER A 123 10.34 0.01 9.60
CA SER A 123 10.15 -1.08 8.64
C SER A 123 10.68 -0.78 7.23
N PHE A 124 11.47 0.28 7.03
CA PHE A 124 11.90 0.81 5.72
C PHE A 124 12.32 -0.27 4.70
N VAL A 125 13.16 -1.20 5.12
CA VAL A 125 13.67 -2.28 4.23
C VAL A 125 12.62 -3.37 3.93
N HIS A 126 11.50 -3.40 4.66
CA HIS A 126 10.49 -4.45 4.59
C HIS A 126 9.10 -3.92 4.26
N SER A 127 8.95 -2.65 3.99
CA SER A 127 7.68 -2.00 3.73
C SER A 127 7.67 -1.26 2.40
N THR A 128 6.49 -1.05 1.86
CA THR A 128 6.28 -0.43 0.56
C THR A 128 5.60 0.92 0.68
N LEU A 129 5.79 1.79 -0.31
CA LEU A 129 5.18 3.11 -0.36
C LEU A 129 3.65 3.06 -0.18
N GLY A 130 2.96 2.17 -0.90
CA GLY A 130 1.51 2.00 -0.77
C GLY A 130 1.09 1.56 0.63
N GLY A 131 1.88 0.71 1.27
CA GLY A 131 1.70 0.33 2.67
C GLY A 131 1.86 1.52 3.62
N TRP A 132 2.86 2.39 3.40
CA TRP A 132 3.03 3.61 4.21
C TRP A 132 1.81 4.53 4.10
N VAL A 133 1.35 4.76 2.87
CA VAL A 133 0.15 5.59 2.61
C VAL A 133 -1.09 4.98 3.25
N ALA A 134 -1.26 3.66 3.12
CA ALA A 134 -2.41 2.95 3.69
C ALA A 134 -2.45 2.95 5.22
N THR A 135 -1.30 3.10 5.90
CA THR A 135 -1.22 3.02 7.37
C THR A 135 -0.81 4.34 8.06
N ARG A 136 -0.72 5.44 7.32
CA ARG A 136 -0.24 6.76 7.81
C ARG A 136 1.10 6.64 8.52
N SER A 137 2.08 5.99 7.89
CA SER A 137 3.34 5.72 8.55
C SER A 137 4.10 6.99 8.90
N ALA A 138 4.77 6.97 10.06
CA ALA A 138 5.78 7.93 10.45
C ALA A 138 7.17 7.29 10.30
N GLY A 139 8.20 8.12 10.22
CA GLY A 139 9.58 7.68 10.11
C GLY A 139 10.51 8.51 10.97
N MET A 140 11.77 8.14 11.03
CA MET A 140 12.79 8.78 11.87
C MET A 140 13.04 10.26 11.54
N GLN A 141 12.68 10.71 10.33
CA GLN A 141 12.82 12.10 9.90
C GLN A 141 11.48 12.84 9.78
N SER A 142 10.42 12.29 10.37
CA SER A 142 9.09 12.93 10.33
C SER A 142 9.00 14.23 11.12
N ASP A 143 9.92 14.48 12.04
CA ASP A 143 10.09 15.75 12.73
C ASP A 143 10.52 16.89 11.79
N LYS A 144 11.25 16.56 10.71
CA LYS A 144 11.69 17.52 9.69
C LYS A 144 10.75 17.57 8.48
N TYR A 145 10.36 16.41 7.95
CA TYR A 145 9.66 16.33 6.66
C TYR A 145 8.17 16.03 6.76
N GLY A 146 7.66 15.80 7.98
CA GLY A 146 6.30 15.35 8.20
C GLY A 146 6.16 13.82 8.07
N LYS A 147 4.95 13.36 8.30
CA LYS A 147 4.56 11.97 8.06
C LYS A 147 4.22 11.74 6.59
N ILE A 148 4.02 10.48 6.20
CA ILE A 148 3.66 10.18 4.82
C ILE A 148 2.40 10.93 4.35
N GLU A 149 1.42 11.15 5.23
CA GLU A 149 0.20 11.88 4.93
C GLU A 149 0.42 13.36 4.59
N ASP A 150 1.53 13.94 5.05
CA ASP A 150 1.94 15.32 4.73
C ASP A 150 2.72 15.38 3.41
N MET A 151 3.38 14.28 3.03
CA MET A 151 4.17 14.17 1.80
C MET A 151 3.30 13.81 0.58
N VAL A 152 2.22 13.05 0.77
CA VAL A 152 1.32 12.63 -0.33
C VAL A 152 0.50 13.82 -0.81
N ILE A 153 0.76 14.26 -2.04
CA ILE A 153 0.02 15.35 -2.69
C ILE A 153 -1.22 14.81 -3.40
N ALA A 154 -1.09 13.67 -4.06
CA ALA A 154 -2.19 13.02 -4.78
C ALA A 154 -2.02 11.50 -4.72
N LEU A 155 -3.10 10.79 -4.93
CA LEU A 155 -3.11 9.34 -5.06
C LEU A 155 -4.20 8.87 -6.04
N ARG A 156 -4.04 7.64 -6.48
CA ARG A 156 -5.06 6.88 -7.19
C ARG A 156 -5.44 5.68 -6.32
N MET A 157 -6.72 5.32 -6.33
CA MET A 157 -7.23 4.19 -5.57
C MET A 157 -8.30 3.48 -6.39
N VAL A 158 -8.10 2.21 -6.64
CA VAL A 158 -9.08 1.36 -7.33
C VAL A 158 -10.06 0.79 -6.31
N THR A 159 -11.35 1.01 -6.56
CA THR A 159 -12.46 0.50 -5.74
C THR A 159 -13.42 -0.32 -6.61
N PRO A 160 -14.31 -1.14 -6.03
CA PRO A 160 -15.35 -1.84 -6.80
C PRO A 160 -16.25 -0.93 -7.65
N SER A 161 -16.43 0.33 -7.23
CA SER A 161 -17.28 1.32 -7.91
C SER A 161 -16.54 2.16 -8.95
N GLY A 162 -15.21 2.02 -9.05
CA GLY A 162 -14.38 2.77 -9.99
C GLY A 162 -13.08 3.26 -9.36
N THR A 163 -12.28 3.97 -10.16
CA THR A 163 -10.99 4.52 -9.71
C THR A 163 -11.16 5.94 -9.18
N ILE A 164 -10.78 6.15 -7.93
CA ILE A 164 -10.64 7.48 -7.33
C ILE A 164 -9.31 8.06 -7.82
N VAL A 165 -9.35 9.26 -8.38
CA VAL A 165 -8.16 10.03 -8.77
C VAL A 165 -8.22 11.37 -8.07
N THR A 166 -7.30 11.61 -7.15
CA THR A 166 -7.25 12.89 -6.44
C THR A 166 -6.47 13.93 -7.26
N ARG A 167 -6.73 15.20 -6.99
CA ARG A 167 -6.04 16.29 -7.69
C ARG A 167 -4.62 16.44 -7.19
N THR A 168 -3.67 16.71 -8.09
CA THR A 168 -2.27 17.00 -7.77
C THR A 168 -2.13 18.46 -7.32
N VAL A 169 -2.69 18.76 -6.16
CA VAL A 169 -2.59 20.10 -5.52
C VAL A 169 -2.30 19.91 -4.04
N PRO A 170 -1.36 20.68 -3.44
CA PRO A 170 -0.99 20.52 -2.04
C PRO A 170 -2.16 20.71 -1.09
N ASN A 171 -2.94 21.76 -1.32
CA ASN A 171 -4.15 22.05 -0.55
C ASN A 171 -5.24 22.63 -1.46
N SER A 172 -6.48 22.29 -1.16
CA SER A 172 -7.66 22.82 -1.84
C SER A 172 -8.61 23.39 -0.81
N SER A 173 -9.15 24.58 -1.08
CA SER A 173 -10.14 25.23 -0.22
C SER A 173 -11.60 24.86 -0.56
N ASN A 174 -11.82 24.00 -1.55
CA ASN A 174 -13.15 23.59 -1.95
C ASN A 174 -13.35 22.06 -1.88
N GLY A 175 -14.45 21.68 -1.29
CA GLY A 175 -14.90 20.30 -1.16
C GLY A 175 -14.21 19.53 -0.03
N ILE A 176 -14.52 18.24 0.01
CA ILE A 176 -13.90 17.28 0.93
C ILE A 176 -12.54 16.86 0.37
N ASP A 177 -11.51 16.82 1.20
CA ASP A 177 -10.22 16.27 0.83
C ASP A 177 -10.29 14.73 0.81
N VAL A 178 -10.67 14.19 -0.35
CA VAL A 178 -10.78 12.75 -0.59
C VAL A 178 -9.43 12.04 -0.42
N ARG A 179 -8.31 12.70 -0.69
CA ARG A 179 -6.98 12.16 -0.44
C ARG A 179 -6.81 11.79 1.04
N ARG A 180 -7.17 12.69 1.94
CA ARG A 180 -7.09 12.43 3.40
C ARG A 180 -8.02 11.32 3.88
N LEU A 181 -9.11 11.07 3.17
CA LEU A 181 -9.99 9.93 3.43
C LEU A 181 -9.32 8.61 3.01
N CYS A 182 -8.63 8.60 1.87
CA CYS A 182 -7.96 7.40 1.35
C CYS A 182 -6.68 7.05 2.12
N VAL A 183 -5.91 8.07 2.55
CA VAL A 183 -4.70 7.87 3.35
C VAL A 183 -5.07 7.33 4.72
N GLY A 184 -4.49 6.19 5.10
CA GLY A 184 -4.79 5.51 6.36
C GLY A 184 -6.04 4.62 6.32
N SER A 185 -6.52 4.27 5.13
CA SER A 185 -7.67 3.37 4.96
C SER A 185 -7.36 1.88 5.13
N GLU A 186 -6.08 1.52 5.29
CA GLU A 186 -5.60 0.16 5.56
C GLU A 186 -6.16 -0.92 4.60
N GLY A 187 -6.43 -0.53 3.34
CA GLY A 187 -6.98 -1.43 2.33
C GLY A 187 -8.50 -1.63 2.37
N ILE A 188 -9.21 -1.00 3.32
CA ILE A 188 -10.67 -1.17 3.48
C ILE A 188 -11.45 -0.47 2.36
N LEU A 189 -10.98 0.70 1.91
CA LEU A 189 -11.68 1.50 0.90
C LEU A 189 -11.33 1.10 -0.53
N GLY A 190 -10.18 0.51 -0.76
CA GLY A 190 -9.69 0.13 -2.07
C GLY A 190 -8.20 -0.15 -2.10
N VAL A 191 -7.67 -0.31 -3.31
CA VAL A 191 -6.26 -0.60 -3.59
C VAL A 191 -5.58 0.67 -4.10
N ILE A 192 -4.53 1.14 -3.41
CA ILE A 192 -3.70 2.27 -3.86
C ILE A 192 -2.84 1.82 -5.05
N THR A 193 -2.83 2.63 -6.14
CA THR A 193 -2.11 2.33 -7.39
C THR A 193 -1.20 3.45 -7.86
#